data_a22e707cf735569152130cc849dfb585
#
_entry.id   a22e707cf735569152130cc849dfb585
#
_cell.length_a   1.000
_cell.length_b   1.000
_cell.length_c   1.000
_cell.angle_alpha   90.00
_cell.angle_beta   90.00
_cell.angle_gamma   90.00
#
_symmetry.space_group_name_H-M   'P 1'
#
loop_
_entity.id
_entity.type
_entity.pdbx_description
1 polymer ?
#
loop_
_entity_poly.entity_id
_entity_poly.type
_entity_poly.pdbx_seq_one_letter_code
_entity_poly.pdbx_strand_id
1 'polypeptide(L)'
;MILSLIKEKTSEDFINEMKLKYGSLEQLEKAFEKTQRSILHVDLENWKYLEKHPEKTITLGETIFTDDLNISEIDIELLNIIKEKHPKSIRELSKIIEKDISSIQPKIKKMEKEGLIKLKQGRKNSKIPMVNYDKIEIAI
;
A
#
# COMPACT_ATOMS: atom_id res chain seq x y z
N MET A 1 -6.70 10.84 -17.00
CA MET A 1 -5.66 9.82 -16.79
C MET A 1 -6.00 9.03 -15.52
N ILE A 2 -5.91 7.73 -15.59
CA ILE A 2 -6.21 6.84 -14.47
C ILE A 2 -4.93 6.18 -14.01
N LEU A 3 -4.61 6.34 -12.73
CA LEU A 3 -3.50 5.66 -12.08
C LEU A 3 -4.04 4.56 -11.17
N SER A 4 -3.43 3.40 -11.21
CA SER A 4 -3.74 2.32 -10.28
C SER A 4 -2.49 1.98 -9.48
N LEU A 5 -2.61 2.06 -8.16
CA LEU A 5 -1.57 1.63 -7.23
C LEU A 5 -1.84 0.17 -6.89
N ILE A 6 -0.93 -0.71 -7.27
CA ILE A 6 -1.14 -2.15 -7.22
C ILE A 6 -0.24 -2.79 -6.19
N LYS A 7 -0.85 -3.55 -5.28
CA LYS A 7 -0.15 -4.38 -4.29
C LYS A 7 -0.40 -5.84 -4.60
N GLU A 8 0.67 -6.62 -4.71
CA GLU A 8 0.60 -8.05 -4.88
C GLU A 8 0.90 -8.74 -3.54
N LYS A 9 0.07 -9.71 -3.16
CA LYS A 9 0.29 -10.53 -1.97
C LYS A 9 0.38 -12.00 -2.38
N THR A 10 1.31 -12.73 -1.74
CA THR A 10 1.35 -14.18 -1.86
C THR A 10 0.16 -14.79 -1.15
N SER A 11 -0.19 -16.04 -1.48
CA SER A 11 -1.28 -16.74 -0.78
C SER A 11 -0.98 -16.88 0.70
N GLU A 12 0.26 -17.18 1.07
CA GLU A 12 0.69 -17.30 2.47
C GLU A 12 0.48 -16.00 3.24
N ASP A 13 0.95 -14.87 2.69
CA ASP A 13 0.78 -13.56 3.31
C ASP A 13 -0.69 -13.18 3.48
N PHE A 14 -1.49 -13.43 2.45
CA PHE A 14 -2.92 -13.16 2.51
C PHE A 14 -3.61 -14.00 3.59
N ILE A 15 -3.34 -15.31 3.63
CA ILE A 15 -3.94 -16.21 4.61
C ILE A 15 -3.53 -15.83 6.03
N ASN A 16 -2.26 -15.50 6.25
CA ASN A 16 -1.79 -15.05 7.56
C ASN A 16 -2.50 -13.76 8.01
N GLU A 17 -2.68 -12.82 7.10
CA GLU A 17 -3.43 -11.59 7.37
C GLU A 17 -4.90 -11.88 7.71
N MET A 18 -5.53 -12.80 6.99
CA MET A 18 -6.91 -13.22 7.27
C MET A 18 -7.03 -13.89 8.64
N LYS A 19 -6.07 -14.74 9.03
CA LYS A 19 -6.03 -15.35 10.35
C LYS A 19 -5.92 -14.33 11.47
N LEU A 20 -5.09 -13.31 11.28
CA LEU A 20 -4.96 -12.21 12.25
C LEU A 20 -6.26 -11.41 12.38
N LYS A 21 -6.94 -11.19 11.27
CA LYS A 21 -8.15 -10.36 11.23
C LYS A 21 -9.39 -11.09 11.74
N TYR A 22 -9.57 -12.35 11.36
CA TYR A 22 -10.79 -13.11 11.61
C TYR A 22 -10.63 -14.33 12.52
N GLY A 23 -9.41 -14.76 12.75
CA GLY A 23 -9.09 -15.94 13.54
C GLY A 23 -9.01 -17.22 12.70
N SER A 24 -10.12 -17.68 12.15
CA SER A 24 -10.17 -18.88 11.31
C SER A 24 -11.17 -18.72 10.18
N LEU A 25 -11.08 -19.60 9.19
CA LEU A 25 -12.02 -19.64 8.08
C LEU A 25 -13.46 -19.86 8.58
N GLU A 26 -13.65 -20.74 9.57
CA GLU A 26 -14.96 -21.00 10.17
C GLU A 26 -15.53 -19.76 10.87
N GLN A 27 -14.70 -19.01 11.57
CA GLN A 27 -15.13 -17.77 12.21
C GLN A 27 -15.53 -16.70 11.19
N LEU A 28 -14.82 -16.63 10.06
CA LEU A 28 -15.17 -15.73 8.97
C LEU A 28 -16.51 -16.16 8.33
N GLU A 29 -16.72 -17.46 8.10
CA GLU A 29 -17.99 -17.97 7.58
C GLU A 29 -19.16 -17.61 8.47
N LYS A 30 -19.01 -17.81 9.78
CA LYS A 30 -20.04 -17.44 10.77
C LYS A 30 -20.32 -15.94 10.78
N ALA A 31 -19.29 -15.12 10.71
CA ALA A 31 -19.43 -13.67 10.65
C ALA A 31 -20.18 -13.23 9.39
N PHE A 32 -19.88 -13.84 8.24
CA PHE A 32 -20.59 -13.56 7.00
C PHE A 32 -22.06 -13.99 7.08
N GLU A 33 -22.35 -15.19 7.56
CA GLU A 33 -23.73 -15.68 7.71
C GLU A 33 -24.56 -14.75 8.60
N LYS A 34 -23.96 -14.23 9.66
CA LYS A 34 -24.63 -13.34 10.61
C LYS A 34 -24.89 -11.94 10.04
N THR A 35 -23.93 -11.36 9.31
CA THR A 35 -23.97 -9.96 8.89
C THR A 35 -24.29 -9.73 7.42
N GLN A 36 -24.05 -10.73 6.55
CA GLN A 36 -24.21 -10.66 5.10
C GLN A 36 -23.42 -9.50 4.44
N ARG A 37 -22.33 -9.06 5.07
CA ARG A 37 -21.51 -7.99 4.53
C ARG A 37 -20.68 -8.50 3.35
N SER A 38 -20.74 -7.79 2.21
CA SER A 38 -20.08 -8.18 0.97
C SER A 38 -18.56 -8.31 1.10
N ILE A 39 -17.92 -7.45 1.91
CA ILE A 39 -16.45 -7.54 2.12
C ILE A 39 -16.04 -8.86 2.79
N LEU A 40 -16.88 -9.37 3.72
CA LEU A 40 -16.61 -10.66 4.35
C LEU A 40 -16.74 -11.81 3.35
N HIS A 41 -17.67 -11.71 2.42
CA HIS A 41 -17.82 -12.70 1.36
C HIS A 41 -16.61 -12.72 0.43
N VAL A 42 -16.14 -11.55 0.02
CA VAL A 42 -14.93 -11.42 -0.83
C VAL A 42 -13.70 -12.02 -0.12
N ASP A 43 -13.49 -11.68 1.14
CA ASP A 43 -12.37 -12.21 1.93
C ASP A 43 -12.47 -13.72 2.07
N LEU A 44 -13.69 -14.23 2.32
CA LEU A 44 -13.94 -15.66 2.46
C LEU A 44 -13.63 -16.44 1.18
N GLU A 45 -14.12 -15.97 0.03
CA GLU A 45 -13.88 -16.60 -1.26
C GLU A 45 -12.40 -16.56 -1.66
N ASN A 46 -11.73 -15.45 -1.42
CA ASN A 46 -10.29 -15.32 -1.67
C ASN A 46 -9.49 -16.27 -0.78
N TRP A 47 -9.85 -16.38 0.48
CA TRP A 47 -9.17 -17.29 1.40
C TRP A 47 -9.31 -18.73 0.95
N LYS A 48 -10.53 -19.18 0.65
CA LYS A 48 -10.79 -20.53 0.14
C LYS A 48 -10.03 -20.84 -1.13
N TYR A 49 -10.02 -19.90 -2.07
CA TYR A 49 -9.31 -20.04 -3.34
C TYR A 49 -7.80 -20.18 -3.14
N LEU A 50 -7.19 -19.27 -2.37
CA LEU A 50 -5.74 -19.26 -2.14
C LEU A 50 -5.26 -20.44 -1.30
N GLU A 51 -6.11 -20.96 -0.41
CA GLU A 51 -5.79 -22.17 0.35
C GLU A 51 -5.65 -23.39 -0.56
N LYS A 52 -6.45 -23.45 -1.61
CA LYS A 52 -6.39 -24.53 -2.64
C LYS A 52 -5.32 -24.26 -3.70
N HIS A 53 -4.90 -23.00 -3.86
CA HIS A 53 -3.94 -22.58 -4.89
C HIS A 53 -2.79 -21.79 -4.26
N PRO A 54 -1.91 -22.45 -3.47
CA PRO A 54 -0.85 -21.74 -2.74
C PRO A 54 0.19 -21.06 -3.64
N GLU A 55 0.28 -21.44 -4.91
CA GLU A 55 1.18 -20.84 -5.90
C GLU A 55 0.64 -19.52 -6.48
N LYS A 56 -0.62 -19.21 -6.25
CA LYS A 56 -1.24 -18.00 -6.78
C LYS A 56 -0.98 -16.79 -5.89
N THR A 57 -1.11 -15.61 -6.47
CA THR A 57 -1.04 -14.33 -5.77
C THR A 57 -2.37 -13.62 -5.90
N ILE A 58 -2.64 -12.70 -4.98
CA ILE A 58 -3.79 -11.81 -5.06
C ILE A 58 -3.29 -10.39 -5.34
N THR A 59 -3.98 -9.71 -6.25
CA THR A 59 -3.68 -8.34 -6.63
C THR A 59 -4.73 -7.41 -6.04
N LEU A 60 -4.29 -6.42 -5.27
CA LEU A 60 -5.13 -5.38 -4.71
C LEU A 60 -4.78 -4.07 -5.39
N GLY A 61 -5.78 -3.27 -5.74
CA GLY A 61 -5.56 -2.00 -6.42
C GLY A 61 -6.33 -0.85 -5.78
N GLU A 62 -5.70 0.33 -5.76
CA GLU A 62 -6.34 1.59 -5.44
C GLU A 62 -6.27 2.46 -6.68
N THR A 63 -7.40 2.98 -7.13
CA THR A 63 -7.47 3.82 -8.33
C THR A 63 -7.45 5.29 -7.96
N ILE A 64 -6.59 6.04 -8.62
CA ILE A 64 -6.48 7.49 -8.48
C ILE A 64 -6.79 8.13 -9.82
N PHE A 65 -7.66 9.12 -9.82
CA PHE A 65 -7.95 9.93 -11.01
C PHE A 65 -7.14 11.21 -10.93
N THR A 66 -6.37 11.49 -11.97
CA THR A 66 -5.59 12.72 -12.05
C THR A 66 -5.59 13.25 -13.49
N ASP A 67 -5.73 14.56 -13.61
CA ASP A 67 -5.64 15.24 -14.92
C ASP A 67 -4.22 15.67 -15.22
N ASP A 68 -3.38 15.78 -14.19
CA ASP A 68 -2.01 16.28 -14.31
C ASP A 68 -1.04 15.37 -13.55
N LEU A 69 -0.51 14.40 -14.28
CA LEU A 69 0.50 13.49 -13.73
C LEU A 69 1.88 14.07 -13.98
N ASN A 70 2.54 14.49 -12.90
CA ASN A 70 3.89 14.98 -12.95
C ASN A 70 4.78 14.18 -11.99
N ILE A 71 5.25 13.03 -12.47
CA ILE A 71 6.19 12.17 -11.73
C ILE A 71 7.56 12.30 -12.39
N SER A 72 8.52 12.82 -11.63
CA SER A 72 9.90 12.93 -12.06
C SER A 72 10.71 11.68 -11.69
N GLU A 73 11.91 11.58 -12.27
CA GLU A 73 12.83 10.49 -11.94
C GLU A 73 13.17 10.45 -10.44
N ILE A 74 13.36 11.62 -9.82
CA ILE A 74 13.63 11.69 -8.39
C ILE A 74 12.42 11.27 -7.54
N ASP A 75 11.21 11.52 -8.02
CA ASP A 75 10.01 11.05 -7.33
C ASP A 75 9.97 9.52 -7.30
N ILE A 76 10.30 8.86 -8.41
CA ILE A 76 10.40 7.40 -8.49
C ILE A 76 11.48 6.88 -7.53
N GLU A 77 12.63 7.54 -7.50
CA GLU A 77 13.71 7.17 -6.58
C GLU A 77 13.28 7.28 -5.11
N LEU A 78 12.58 8.35 -4.76
CA LEU A 78 12.03 8.54 -3.41
C LEU A 78 11.03 7.44 -3.05
N LEU A 79 10.11 7.11 -3.95
CA LEU A 79 9.14 6.03 -3.73
C LEU A 79 9.85 4.69 -3.50
N ASN A 80 10.88 4.40 -4.29
CA ASN A 80 11.65 3.18 -4.15
C ASN A 80 12.39 3.10 -2.80
N ILE A 81 13.05 4.18 -2.40
CA ILE A 81 13.76 4.24 -1.11
C ILE A 81 12.79 4.08 0.06
N ILE A 82 11.65 4.76 0.02
CA ILE A 82 10.62 4.64 1.06
C ILE A 82 10.17 3.19 1.19
N LYS A 83 9.93 2.53 0.07
CA LYS A 83 9.49 1.14 0.03
C LYS A 83 10.54 0.15 0.55
N GLU A 84 11.80 0.32 0.13
CA GLU A 84 12.89 -0.62 0.45
C GLU A 84 13.53 -0.37 1.80
N LYS A 85 13.73 0.89 2.17
CA LYS A 85 14.52 1.29 3.36
C LYS A 85 13.66 1.62 4.58
N HIS A 86 12.36 1.85 4.40
CA HIS A 86 11.44 2.19 5.49
C HIS A 86 11.95 3.32 6.40
N PRO A 87 12.28 4.51 5.86
CA PRO A 87 12.77 5.62 6.68
C PRO A 87 11.73 6.01 7.72
N LYS A 88 12.18 6.33 8.92
CA LYS A 88 11.31 6.66 10.07
C LYS A 88 10.90 8.12 10.12
N SER A 89 11.43 8.94 9.21
CA SER A 89 11.11 10.36 9.10
C SER A 89 11.51 10.87 7.73
N ILE A 90 11.01 12.05 7.37
CA ILE A 90 11.44 12.75 6.14
C ILE A 90 12.91 13.14 6.24
N ARG A 91 13.36 13.49 7.45
CA ARG A 91 14.78 13.81 7.69
C ARG A 91 15.69 12.62 7.43
N GLU A 92 15.31 11.44 7.91
CA GLU A 92 16.05 10.19 7.62
C GLU A 92 16.06 9.89 6.13
N LEU A 93 14.93 10.07 5.45
CA LEU A 93 14.85 9.92 4.00
C LEU A 93 15.81 10.86 3.27
N SER A 94 15.88 12.13 3.70
CA SER A 94 16.79 13.11 3.08
C SER A 94 18.25 12.69 3.25
N LYS A 95 18.61 12.11 4.38
CA LYS A 95 19.97 11.58 4.61
C LYS A 95 20.29 10.40 3.72
N ILE A 96 19.33 9.47 3.55
CA ILE A 96 19.51 8.29 2.69
C ILE A 96 19.76 8.71 1.24
N ILE A 97 18.96 9.65 0.73
CA ILE A 97 19.08 10.14 -0.66
C ILE A 97 20.20 11.18 -0.84
N GLU A 98 20.82 11.62 0.26
CA GLU A 98 21.89 12.63 0.27
C GLU A 98 21.48 13.97 -0.35
N LYS A 99 20.27 14.43 -0.02
CA LYS A 99 19.74 15.72 -0.44
C LYS A 99 19.19 16.49 0.75
N ASP A 100 19.17 17.82 0.63
CA ASP A 100 18.63 18.68 1.68
C ASP A 100 17.15 18.42 1.92
N ILE A 101 16.73 18.43 3.17
CA ILE A 101 15.32 18.25 3.55
C ILE A 101 14.44 19.33 2.89
N SER A 102 14.96 20.53 2.68
CA SER A 102 14.26 21.63 2.01
C SER A 102 13.88 21.32 0.56
N SER A 103 14.65 20.47 -0.13
CA SER A 103 14.31 20.02 -1.50
C SER A 103 13.43 18.78 -1.51
N ILE A 104 13.47 17.94 -0.47
CA ILE A 104 12.71 16.70 -0.39
C ILE A 104 11.29 16.95 0.13
N GLN A 105 11.13 17.79 1.15
CA GLN A 105 9.84 18.01 1.80
C GLN A 105 8.72 18.48 0.86
N PRO A 106 8.94 19.40 -0.07
CA PRO A 106 7.91 19.78 -1.03
C PRO A 106 7.48 18.63 -1.95
N LYS A 107 8.41 17.77 -2.33
CA LYS A 107 8.15 16.59 -3.18
C LYS A 107 7.28 15.58 -2.43
N ILE A 108 7.59 15.34 -1.16
CA ILE A 108 6.81 14.43 -0.31
C ILE A 108 5.37 14.96 -0.13
N LYS A 109 5.21 16.25 0.14
CA LYS A 109 3.89 16.88 0.27
C LYS A 109 3.09 16.78 -1.03
N LYS A 110 3.73 17.00 -2.17
CA LYS A 110 3.10 16.86 -3.48
C LYS A 110 2.61 15.43 -3.70
N MET A 111 3.46 14.44 -3.45
CA MET A 111 3.11 13.04 -3.63
C MET A 111 2.04 12.57 -2.64
N GLU A 112 2.03 13.10 -1.41
CA GLU A 112 0.94 12.84 -0.47
C GLU A 112 -0.38 13.38 -0.99
N LYS A 113 -0.39 14.61 -1.48
CA LYS A 113 -1.58 15.23 -2.07
C LYS A 113 -2.11 14.45 -3.26
N GLU A 114 -1.22 13.90 -4.08
CA GLU A 114 -1.56 13.08 -5.24
C GLU A 114 -1.97 11.65 -4.85
N GLY A 115 -1.84 11.26 -3.59
CA GLY A 115 -2.18 9.93 -3.11
C GLY A 115 -1.10 8.87 -3.31
N LEU A 116 0.09 9.26 -3.76
CA LEU A 116 1.20 8.33 -4.01
C LEU A 116 1.94 7.92 -2.74
N ILE A 117 1.88 8.73 -1.71
CA ILE A 117 2.51 8.48 -0.41
C ILE A 117 1.47 8.74 0.68
N LYS A 118 1.52 7.94 1.75
CA LYS A 118 0.80 8.20 2.99
C LYS A 118 1.79 8.60 4.05
N LEU A 119 1.42 9.56 4.90
CA LEU A 119 2.24 9.98 6.03
C LEU A 119 1.60 9.50 7.32
N LYS A 120 2.38 8.79 8.14
CA LYS A 120 1.97 8.33 9.46
C LYS A 120 2.68 9.16 10.52
N GLN A 121 2.00 9.41 11.64
CA GLN A 121 2.61 10.12 12.77
C GLN A 121 3.74 9.30 13.37
N GLY A 122 4.93 9.92 13.45
CA GLY A 122 6.11 9.36 14.10
C GLY A 122 6.39 10.01 15.45
N ARG A 123 7.62 9.87 15.94
CA ARG A 123 8.06 10.47 17.21
C ARG A 123 8.28 11.98 17.04
N LYS A 124 7.98 12.76 18.11
CA LYS A 124 8.28 14.20 18.20
C LYS A 124 7.80 15.01 16.98
N ASN A 125 6.53 14.84 16.60
CA ASN A 125 5.93 15.53 15.46
C ASN A 125 6.56 15.20 14.10
N SER A 126 7.38 14.15 14.02
CA SER A 126 7.89 13.67 12.73
C SER A 126 6.80 12.94 11.96
N LYS A 127 6.98 12.84 10.65
CA LYS A 127 6.10 12.07 9.76
C LYS A 127 6.87 10.93 9.13
N ILE A 128 6.26 9.76 9.14
CA ILE A 128 6.83 8.57 8.52
C ILE A 128 6.21 8.40 7.13
N PRO A 129 7.00 8.53 6.05
CA PRO A 129 6.46 8.29 4.70
C PRO A 129 6.27 6.80 4.47
N MET A 130 5.15 6.44 3.82
CA MET A 130 4.79 5.06 3.56
C MET A 130 4.35 4.85 2.11
N VAL A 131 4.85 3.78 1.51
CA VAL A 131 4.47 3.29 0.19
C VAL A 131 4.01 1.84 0.35
N ASN A 132 2.71 1.60 0.16
CA ASN A 132 2.08 0.30 0.41
C ASN A 132 1.70 -0.45 -0.88
N TYR A 133 2.33 -0.13 -1.99
CA TYR A 133 2.06 -0.76 -3.29
C TYR A 133 3.37 -1.15 -3.98
N ASP A 134 3.27 -2.03 -4.96
CA ASP A 134 4.42 -2.57 -5.68
C ASP A 134 4.57 -1.97 -7.08
N LYS A 135 3.46 -1.54 -7.67
CA LYS A 135 3.42 -1.01 -9.04
C LYS A 135 2.51 0.20 -9.14
N ILE A 136 2.85 1.07 -10.09
CA ILE A 136 1.96 2.13 -10.56
C ILE A 136 1.62 1.80 -12.00
N GLU A 137 0.34 1.57 -12.31
CA GLU A 137 -0.13 1.38 -13.68
C GLU A 137 -0.83 2.66 -14.16
N ILE A 138 -0.53 3.05 -15.39
CA ILE A 138 -1.11 4.23 -16.03
C ILE A 138 -1.98 3.74 -17.18
N ALA A 139 -3.28 4.03 -17.09
CA ALA A 139 -4.21 3.80 -18.21
C ALA A 139 -4.29 5.06 -19.06
N ILE A 140 -4.07 4.92 -20.34
CA ILE A 140 -4.09 6.01 -21.32
C ILE A 140 -5.34 5.96 -22.20
#